data_57cb30827b3491c77f84b6c2a41d8faa
#
_entry.id   57cb30827b3491c77f84b6c2a41d8faa
#
_cell.length_a   1.000
_cell.length_b   1.000
_cell.length_c   1.000
_cell.angle_alpha   90.00
_cell.angle_beta   90.00
_cell.angle_gamma   90.00
#
_symmetry.space_group_name_H-M   'P 1'
#
loop_
_entity.id
_entity.type
_entity.pdbx_description
1 polymer ?
#
loop_
_entity_poly.entity_id
_entity_poly.type
_entity_poly.pdbx_seq_one_letter_code
_entity_poly.pdbx_strand_id
1 'polypeptide(L)'
;MRELLNQNALKYTRLKIEEVSNKAITLEPENTLLDARNTLLRFNISRIVIARNNKALGIITEKDISRILYAELQHRQFKEIRLDEVMNTNLIEVNEEKELKSCAKLMLEHNISSLLVLDEDSLLKGIVTKSDLVDSYAKHYANRKLVEDLVQKYMTKKVLTVDPEEPIHMALMLMTDNKVSRVVVTRNRKPVGIITARDLLPISLLFGTGINGHRWHISEQAEPRRREQILIPSGIKAIFLAMDVMKYDPITITNDSDLSEAAHIMMRNRISGIPVVDSDNILAGIITKTDIIKRLASDN
;
A
#
# COMPACT_ATOMS: atom_id res chain seq x y z
N MET A 1 -36.98 -9.39 5.48
CA MET A 1 -35.62 -9.58 4.94
C MET A 1 -34.90 -8.27 4.65
N ARG A 2 -35.51 -7.28 3.95
CA ARG A 2 -34.91 -5.93 3.77
C ARG A 2 -34.71 -5.16 5.10
N GLU A 3 -35.62 -5.25 6.06
CA GLU A 3 -35.48 -4.57 7.36
C GLU A 3 -34.37 -5.14 8.22
N LEU A 4 -34.16 -6.46 8.24
CA LEU A 4 -33.02 -7.11 8.89
C LEU A 4 -31.69 -6.75 8.21
N LEU A 5 -31.71 -6.53 6.88
CA LEU A 5 -30.57 -6.07 6.10
C LEU A 5 -30.20 -4.63 6.48
N ASN A 6 -31.18 -3.75 6.64
CA ASN A 6 -30.97 -2.36 7.06
C ASN A 6 -30.50 -2.25 8.52
N GLN A 7 -31.06 -3.02 9.46
CA GLN A 7 -30.66 -2.98 10.87
C GLN A 7 -29.21 -3.42 11.07
N ASN A 8 -28.77 -4.42 10.31
CA ASN A 8 -27.39 -4.89 10.40
C ASN A 8 -26.40 -3.96 9.65
N ALA A 9 -26.80 -3.33 8.56
CA ALA A 9 -26.00 -2.29 7.90
C ALA A 9 -25.79 -1.09 8.83
N LEU A 10 -26.85 -0.67 9.54
CA LEU A 10 -26.80 0.37 10.57
C LEU A 10 -25.89 -0.01 11.76
N LYS A 11 -25.85 -1.27 12.17
CA LYS A 11 -24.98 -1.74 13.25
C LYS A 11 -23.50 -1.68 12.83
N TYR A 12 -23.19 -1.99 11.58
CA TYR A 12 -21.82 -1.94 11.07
C TYR A 12 -21.27 -0.50 10.99
N THR A 13 -22.08 0.45 10.53
CA THR A 13 -21.67 1.86 10.40
C THR A 13 -21.46 2.52 11.75
N ARG A 14 -21.95 1.95 12.85
CA ARG A 14 -21.81 2.43 14.23
C ARG A 14 -20.70 1.73 15.02
N LEU A 15 -19.95 0.78 14.42
CA LEU A 15 -18.79 0.20 15.08
C LEU A 15 -17.75 1.29 15.37
N LYS A 16 -17.27 1.31 16.60
CA LYS A 16 -16.21 2.22 17.05
C LYS A 16 -14.83 1.64 16.73
N ILE A 17 -13.85 2.50 16.56
CA ILE A 17 -12.49 2.06 16.23
C ILE A 17 -11.78 1.37 17.39
N GLU A 18 -12.22 1.57 18.64
CA GLU A 18 -11.70 0.81 19.79
C GLU A 18 -11.82 -0.70 19.61
N GLU A 19 -12.88 -1.15 18.90
CA GLU A 19 -13.13 -2.57 18.63
C GLU A 19 -12.20 -3.18 17.57
N VAL A 20 -11.54 -2.36 16.75
CA VAL A 20 -10.75 -2.80 15.60
C VAL A 20 -9.33 -2.25 15.57
N SER A 21 -9.02 -1.23 16.39
CA SER A 21 -7.67 -0.66 16.45
C SER A 21 -6.67 -1.65 17.05
N ASN A 22 -5.44 -1.55 16.59
CA ASN A 22 -4.34 -2.40 17.05
C ASN A 22 -3.29 -1.55 17.77
N LYS A 23 -2.52 -2.18 18.66
CA LYS A 23 -1.36 -1.53 19.26
C LYS A 23 -0.37 -1.14 18.16
N ALA A 24 0.06 0.12 18.15
CA ALA A 24 1.05 0.60 17.20
C ALA A 24 2.45 0.02 17.56
N ILE A 25 3.20 -0.39 16.54
CA ILE A 25 4.64 -0.66 16.69
C ILE A 25 5.35 0.66 16.50
N THR A 26 6.23 1.00 17.43
CA THR A 26 6.91 2.29 17.50
C THR A 26 8.42 2.14 17.40
N LEU A 27 9.06 3.18 16.88
CA LEU A 27 10.51 3.44 16.96
C LEU A 27 10.73 4.86 17.45
N GLU A 28 11.94 5.13 17.96
CA GLU A 28 12.36 6.47 18.38
C GLU A 28 12.84 7.29 17.15
N PRO A 29 12.77 8.64 17.21
CA PRO A 29 13.24 9.52 16.13
C PRO A 29 14.70 9.30 15.70
N GLU A 30 15.56 8.90 16.63
CA GLU A 30 16.97 8.64 16.42
C GLU A 30 17.27 7.29 15.76
N ASN A 31 16.31 6.37 15.76
CA ASN A 31 16.44 5.12 14.99
C ASN A 31 16.66 5.44 13.52
N THR A 32 17.23 4.50 12.81
CA THR A 32 17.61 4.67 11.41
C THR A 32 16.56 4.11 10.45
N LEU A 33 16.67 4.50 9.19
CA LEU A 33 15.84 3.93 8.12
C LEU A 33 16.06 2.41 7.98
N LEU A 34 17.26 1.92 8.31
CA LEU A 34 17.54 0.48 8.36
C LEU A 34 16.75 -0.21 9.48
N ASP A 35 16.64 0.42 10.65
CA ASP A 35 15.84 -0.11 11.77
C ASP A 35 14.35 -0.17 11.39
N ALA A 36 13.84 0.88 10.75
CA ALA A 36 12.46 0.90 10.26
C ALA A 36 12.21 -0.22 9.24
N ARG A 37 13.08 -0.36 8.23
CA ARG A 37 13.00 -1.44 7.24
C ARG A 37 12.98 -2.82 7.90
N ASN A 38 13.91 -3.08 8.82
CA ASN A 38 14.02 -4.37 9.51
C ASN A 38 12.77 -4.63 10.37
N THR A 39 12.25 -3.62 11.03
CA THR A 39 11.02 -3.69 11.83
C THR A 39 9.80 -4.01 10.98
N LEU A 40 9.63 -3.33 9.82
CA LEU A 40 8.54 -3.61 8.87
C LEU A 40 8.57 -5.07 8.39
N LEU A 41 9.75 -5.59 8.05
CA LEU A 41 9.93 -6.97 7.60
C LEU A 41 9.68 -7.97 8.74
N ARG A 42 10.29 -7.74 9.92
CA ARG A 42 10.20 -8.63 11.08
C ARG A 42 8.77 -8.83 11.56
N PHE A 43 8.00 -7.74 11.67
CA PHE A 43 6.64 -7.78 12.17
C PHE A 43 5.59 -7.93 11.06
N ASN A 44 6.03 -8.00 9.80
CA ASN A 44 5.15 -8.10 8.63
C ASN A 44 4.08 -7.00 8.59
N ILE A 45 4.48 -5.77 8.93
CA ILE A 45 3.63 -4.57 8.95
C ILE A 45 4.03 -3.62 7.83
N SER A 46 3.15 -2.71 7.45
CA SER A 46 3.38 -1.74 6.36
C SER A 46 3.73 -0.33 6.83
N ARG A 47 3.77 -0.11 8.15
CA ARG A 47 4.08 1.20 8.75
C ARG A 47 4.52 1.09 10.20
N ILE A 48 5.23 2.10 10.66
CA ILE A 48 5.74 2.25 12.02
C ILE A 48 5.43 3.66 12.46
N VAL A 49 4.97 3.83 13.68
CA VAL A 49 4.79 5.14 14.31
C VAL A 49 6.11 5.54 14.97
N ILE A 50 6.57 6.75 14.71
CA ILE A 50 7.74 7.31 15.39
C ILE A 50 7.21 8.06 16.61
N ALA A 51 7.63 7.63 17.78
CA ALA A 51 7.09 8.14 19.03
C ALA A 51 8.16 8.28 20.11
N ARG A 52 7.95 9.20 21.05
CA ARG A 52 8.76 9.37 22.26
C ARG A 52 7.84 9.56 23.46
N ASN A 53 8.09 8.84 24.54
CA ASN A 53 7.25 8.90 25.73
C ASN A 53 5.75 8.74 25.42
N ASN A 54 5.44 7.78 24.56
CA ASN A 54 4.10 7.48 24.07
C ASN A 54 3.41 8.62 23.28
N LYS A 55 4.14 9.68 22.92
CA LYS A 55 3.66 10.75 22.06
C LYS A 55 4.09 10.51 20.63
N ALA A 56 3.14 10.43 19.70
CA ALA A 56 3.42 10.26 18.28
C ALA A 56 4.07 11.53 17.69
N LEU A 57 5.16 11.36 16.95
CA LEU A 57 5.90 12.45 16.33
C LEU A 57 5.90 12.34 14.80
N GLY A 58 5.73 11.13 14.27
CA GLY A 58 5.75 10.86 12.85
C GLY A 58 5.31 9.44 12.52
N ILE A 59 5.25 9.16 11.23
CA ILE A 59 4.97 7.83 10.69
C ILE A 59 5.88 7.57 9.49
N ILE A 60 6.34 6.34 9.34
CA ILE A 60 7.05 5.87 8.17
C ILE A 60 6.42 4.59 7.63
N THR A 61 6.32 4.48 6.30
CA THR A 61 5.68 3.35 5.62
C THR A 61 6.61 2.68 4.61
N GLU A 62 6.27 1.47 4.17
CA GLU A 62 6.96 0.80 3.06
C GLU A 62 7.06 1.69 1.80
N LYS A 63 6.01 2.47 1.55
CA LYS A 63 5.96 3.39 0.41
C LYS A 63 6.96 4.54 0.56
N ASP A 64 7.14 5.05 1.77
CA ASP A 64 8.14 6.10 2.04
C ASP A 64 9.54 5.56 1.85
N ILE A 65 9.84 4.35 2.35
CA ILE A 65 11.13 3.70 2.13
C ILE A 65 11.38 3.47 0.63
N SER A 66 10.38 3.01 -0.12
CA SER A 66 10.51 2.82 -1.57
C SER A 66 10.77 4.13 -2.31
N ARG A 67 10.13 5.23 -1.88
CA ARG A 67 10.34 6.57 -2.44
C ARG A 67 11.75 7.08 -2.10
N ILE A 68 12.21 6.92 -0.87
CA ILE A 68 13.56 7.29 -0.45
C ILE A 68 14.58 6.45 -1.23
N LEU A 69 14.30 5.16 -1.41
CA LEU A 69 15.10 4.27 -2.23
C LEU A 69 15.26 4.80 -3.68
N TYR A 70 14.21 5.35 -4.26
CA TYR A 70 14.22 5.91 -5.61
C TYR A 70 14.93 7.27 -5.68
N ALA A 71 14.73 8.14 -4.68
CA ALA A 71 15.17 9.53 -4.71
C ALA A 71 16.60 9.75 -4.18
N GLU A 72 17.01 9.04 -3.12
CA GLU A 72 18.17 9.42 -2.30
C GLU A 72 19.34 8.44 -2.33
N LEU A 73 19.23 7.32 -3.02
CA LEU A 73 20.20 6.23 -2.99
C LEU A 73 21.58 6.53 -3.54
N GLN A 74 21.85 7.75 -3.92
CA GLN A 74 23.15 8.08 -4.51
C GLN A 74 24.21 8.43 -3.47
N HIS A 75 23.85 8.75 -2.22
CA HIS A 75 24.77 9.42 -1.32
C HIS A 75 24.80 8.91 0.13
N ARG A 76 23.75 8.23 0.63
CA ARG A 76 23.68 7.82 2.03
C ARG A 76 23.16 6.39 2.20
N GLN A 77 23.76 5.65 3.14
CA GLN A 77 23.28 4.32 3.52
C GLN A 77 22.08 4.43 4.46
N PHE A 78 21.16 3.47 4.42
CA PHE A 78 19.98 3.44 5.31
C PHE A 78 20.32 3.53 6.80
N LYS A 79 21.49 3.03 7.22
CA LYS A 79 21.99 3.13 8.60
C LYS A 79 22.40 4.56 9.00
N GLU A 80 22.56 5.46 8.03
CA GLU A 80 23.02 6.85 8.23
C GLU A 80 21.85 7.85 8.19
N ILE A 81 20.66 7.39 7.78
CA ILE A 81 19.47 8.21 7.67
C ILE A 81 18.63 8.02 8.93
N ARG A 82 18.48 9.07 9.73
CA ARG A 82 17.64 9.05 10.92
C ARG A 82 16.16 9.16 10.54
N LEU A 83 15.27 8.61 11.37
CA LEU A 83 13.83 8.64 11.09
C LEU A 83 13.24 10.03 11.20
N ASP A 84 13.76 10.88 12.10
CA ASP A 84 13.30 12.27 12.22
C ASP A 84 13.61 13.13 10.99
N GLU A 85 14.53 12.73 10.12
CA GLU A 85 14.84 13.41 8.86
C GLU A 85 13.82 13.08 7.75
N VAL A 86 13.19 11.91 7.81
CA VAL A 86 12.44 11.34 6.67
C VAL A 86 11.02 10.91 7.00
N MET A 87 10.63 10.89 8.27
CA MET A 87 9.27 10.55 8.70
C MET A 87 8.26 11.59 8.22
N ASN A 88 7.04 11.15 7.97
CA ASN A 88 5.93 12.04 7.72
C ASN A 88 5.37 12.55 9.07
N THR A 89 5.38 13.85 9.27
CA THR A 89 4.89 14.51 10.49
C THR A 89 3.44 14.99 10.39
N ASN A 90 2.84 14.93 9.20
CA ASN A 90 1.42 15.24 9.01
C ASN A 90 0.56 14.06 9.49
N LEU A 91 0.37 13.96 10.79
CA LEU A 91 -0.38 12.89 11.42
C LEU A 91 -1.88 13.25 11.44
N ILE A 92 -2.73 12.27 11.12
CA ILE A 92 -4.17 12.39 11.30
C ILE A 92 -4.56 11.50 12.46
N GLU A 93 -5.13 12.11 13.47
CA GLU A 93 -5.43 11.54 14.78
C GLU A 93 -6.94 11.47 14.98
N VAL A 94 -7.37 10.46 15.70
CA VAL A 94 -8.77 10.25 16.08
C VAL A 94 -8.84 9.71 17.49
N ASN A 95 -9.95 9.97 18.18
CA ASN A 95 -10.25 9.30 19.44
C ASN A 95 -10.83 7.90 19.19
N GLU A 96 -10.79 7.06 20.21
CA GLU A 96 -11.21 5.67 20.13
C GLU A 96 -12.72 5.47 19.89
N GLU A 97 -13.54 6.47 20.17
CA GLU A 97 -14.98 6.42 19.96
C GLU A 97 -15.42 6.73 18.52
N LYS A 98 -14.47 7.11 17.65
CA LYS A 98 -14.77 7.44 16.25
C LYS A 98 -15.36 6.25 15.52
N GLU A 99 -16.41 6.49 14.74
CA GLU A 99 -17.03 5.46 13.90
C GLU A 99 -16.14 5.06 12.72
N LEU A 100 -16.16 3.77 12.35
CA LEU A 100 -15.40 3.22 11.22
C LEU A 100 -15.67 3.96 9.90
N LYS A 101 -16.93 4.32 9.64
CA LYS A 101 -17.31 5.07 8.44
C LYS A 101 -16.62 6.43 8.39
N SER A 102 -16.56 7.14 9.51
CA SER A 102 -15.85 8.42 9.62
C SER A 102 -14.35 8.24 9.38
N CYS A 103 -13.76 7.17 9.90
CA CYS A 103 -12.36 6.83 9.64
C CYS A 103 -12.10 6.52 8.18
N ALA A 104 -13.01 5.80 7.51
CA ALA A 104 -12.92 5.55 6.06
C ALA A 104 -12.93 6.87 5.26
N LYS A 105 -13.83 7.80 5.60
CA LYS A 105 -13.88 9.14 4.97
C LYS A 105 -12.58 9.89 5.16
N LEU A 106 -12.07 9.99 6.38
CA LEU A 106 -10.78 10.66 6.67
C LEU A 106 -9.61 10.03 5.91
N MET A 107 -9.53 8.70 5.84
CA MET A 107 -8.48 8.02 5.08
C MET A 107 -8.54 8.31 3.57
N LEU A 108 -9.74 8.52 3.02
CA LEU A 108 -9.93 8.88 1.61
C LEU A 108 -9.60 10.35 1.36
N GLU A 109 -10.12 11.26 2.18
CA GLU A 109 -9.92 12.71 2.08
C GLU A 109 -8.43 13.07 2.14
N HIS A 110 -7.70 12.48 3.09
CA HIS A 110 -6.27 12.74 3.26
C HIS A 110 -5.37 11.81 2.42
N ASN A 111 -5.96 10.89 1.64
CA ASN A 111 -5.21 9.88 0.84
C ASN A 111 -4.20 9.09 1.68
N ILE A 112 -4.56 8.74 2.91
CA ILE A 112 -3.76 7.96 3.85
C ILE A 112 -4.35 6.56 4.05
N SER A 113 -3.58 5.69 4.70
CA SER A 113 -3.98 4.30 4.90
C SER A 113 -4.00 3.88 6.36
N SER A 114 -3.87 4.84 7.27
CA SER A 114 -4.00 4.65 8.72
C SER A 114 -4.29 5.96 9.42
N LEU A 115 -4.90 5.86 10.59
CA LEU A 115 -5.13 6.96 11.53
C LEU A 115 -4.52 6.55 12.87
N LEU A 116 -3.94 7.50 13.59
CA LEU A 116 -3.49 7.27 14.95
C LEU A 116 -4.68 7.37 15.90
N VAL A 117 -4.73 6.46 16.85
CA VAL A 117 -5.76 6.46 17.90
C VAL A 117 -5.12 6.98 19.16
N LEU A 118 -5.62 8.10 19.65
CA LEU A 118 -5.14 8.74 20.88
C LEU A 118 -6.14 8.54 22.01
N ASP A 119 -5.63 8.54 23.24
CA ASP A 119 -6.44 8.64 24.44
C ASP A 119 -6.82 10.10 24.79
N GLU A 120 -7.49 10.29 25.94
CA GLU A 120 -7.92 11.60 26.41
C GLU A 120 -6.74 12.53 26.75
N ASP A 121 -5.58 11.97 27.08
CA ASP A 121 -4.34 12.70 27.39
C ASP A 121 -3.50 12.99 26.12
N SER A 122 -4.05 12.72 24.92
CA SER A 122 -3.36 12.84 23.63
C SER A 122 -2.13 11.92 23.49
N LEU A 123 -2.10 10.81 24.21
CA LEU A 123 -1.06 9.79 24.08
C LEU A 123 -1.49 8.71 23.08
N LEU A 124 -0.49 8.13 22.44
CA LEU A 124 -0.71 7.07 21.44
C LEU A 124 -1.27 5.79 22.09
N LYS A 125 -2.54 5.51 21.84
CA LYS A 125 -3.22 4.30 22.26
C LYS A 125 -3.10 3.17 21.23
N GLY A 126 -3.17 3.51 19.94
CA GLY A 126 -3.12 2.52 18.87
C GLY A 126 -3.09 3.13 17.47
N ILE A 127 -3.37 2.28 16.52
CA ILE A 127 -3.48 2.63 15.11
C ILE A 127 -4.64 1.85 14.47
N VAL A 128 -5.41 2.51 13.64
CA VAL A 128 -6.40 1.88 12.76
C VAL A 128 -6.00 2.02 11.32
N THR A 129 -6.12 0.96 10.53
CA THR A 129 -5.64 0.90 9.16
C THR A 129 -6.75 0.54 8.17
N LYS A 130 -6.51 0.76 6.87
CA LYS A 130 -7.40 0.24 5.82
C LYS A 130 -7.63 -1.27 5.93
N SER A 131 -6.65 -2.02 6.46
CA SER A 131 -6.79 -3.47 6.67
C SER A 131 -7.87 -3.78 7.71
N ASP A 132 -7.89 -3.04 8.81
CA ASP A 132 -8.85 -3.25 9.89
C ASP A 132 -10.28 -2.91 9.43
N LEU A 133 -10.42 -1.84 8.63
CA LEU A 133 -11.70 -1.48 8.03
C LEU A 133 -12.19 -2.55 7.03
N VAL A 134 -11.29 -3.08 6.18
CA VAL A 134 -11.62 -4.12 5.19
C VAL A 134 -11.92 -5.45 5.88
N ASP A 135 -11.21 -5.80 6.95
CA ASP A 135 -11.50 -6.99 7.76
C ASP A 135 -12.89 -6.91 8.39
N SER A 136 -13.20 -5.76 8.97
CA SER A 136 -14.53 -5.50 9.52
C SER A 136 -15.61 -5.58 8.42
N TYR A 137 -15.35 -5.02 7.22
CA TYR A 137 -16.25 -5.14 6.06
C TYR A 137 -16.45 -6.60 5.65
N ALA A 138 -15.37 -7.36 5.49
CA ALA A 138 -15.42 -8.76 5.11
C ALA A 138 -16.26 -9.59 6.10
N LYS A 139 -16.00 -9.46 7.40
CA LYS A 139 -16.74 -10.17 8.46
C LYS A 139 -18.24 -9.84 8.44
N HIS A 140 -18.56 -8.57 8.20
CA HIS A 140 -19.95 -8.12 8.20
C HIS A 140 -20.74 -8.61 6.99
N TYR A 141 -20.11 -8.66 5.82
CA TYR A 141 -20.74 -9.04 4.56
C TYR A 141 -20.46 -10.49 4.13
N ALA A 142 -19.82 -11.30 4.98
CA ALA A 142 -19.36 -12.67 4.68
C ALA A 142 -20.42 -13.60 4.07
N ASN A 143 -21.71 -13.40 4.37
CA ASN A 143 -22.81 -14.26 3.94
C ASN A 143 -23.86 -13.52 3.08
N ARG A 144 -23.49 -12.38 2.48
CA ARG A 144 -24.41 -11.55 1.72
C ARG A 144 -23.91 -11.37 0.30
N LYS A 145 -24.58 -12.00 -0.65
CA LYS A 145 -24.44 -11.63 -2.06
C LYS A 145 -25.19 -10.30 -2.24
N LEU A 146 -24.44 -9.21 -2.19
CA LEU A 146 -24.99 -7.90 -2.56
C LEU A 146 -24.86 -7.80 -4.07
N VAL A 147 -25.92 -8.14 -4.79
CA VAL A 147 -26.00 -8.10 -6.27
C VAL A 147 -25.59 -6.73 -6.85
N GLU A 148 -25.53 -5.71 -6.03
CA GLU A 148 -25.23 -4.34 -6.44
C GLU A 148 -23.74 -3.94 -6.26
N ASP A 149 -22.96 -4.70 -5.48
CA ASP A 149 -21.57 -4.35 -5.14
C ASP A 149 -20.57 -5.26 -5.89
N LEU A 150 -20.62 -5.21 -7.23
CA LEU A 150 -19.70 -5.96 -8.08
C LEU A 150 -18.33 -5.27 -8.17
N VAL A 151 -17.27 -6.06 -8.25
CA VAL A 151 -15.87 -5.59 -8.37
C VAL A 151 -15.70 -4.57 -9.50
N GLN A 152 -16.33 -4.81 -10.69
CA GLN A 152 -16.24 -3.91 -11.84
C GLN A 152 -16.72 -2.48 -11.59
N LYS A 153 -17.61 -2.28 -10.60
CA LYS A 153 -18.13 -0.96 -10.23
C LYS A 153 -17.10 -0.12 -9.46
N TYR A 154 -16.22 -0.78 -8.73
CA TYR A 154 -15.27 -0.14 -7.81
C TYR A 154 -13.81 -0.23 -8.25
N MET A 155 -13.46 -1.19 -9.11
CA MET A 155 -12.07 -1.40 -9.56
C MET A 155 -11.50 -0.20 -10.30
N THR A 156 -10.20 -0.01 -10.19
CA THR A 156 -9.45 0.90 -11.04
C THR A 156 -9.18 0.23 -12.39
N LYS A 157 -9.73 0.77 -13.49
CA LYS A 157 -9.59 0.20 -14.84
C LYS A 157 -8.22 0.45 -15.48
N LYS A 158 -7.62 1.63 -15.22
CA LYS A 158 -6.29 1.96 -15.73
C LYS A 158 -5.23 1.41 -14.79
N VAL A 159 -4.78 0.19 -15.05
CA VAL A 159 -3.74 -0.48 -14.25
C VAL A 159 -2.36 -0.09 -14.77
N LEU A 160 -1.44 0.18 -13.86
CA LEU A 160 -0.03 0.35 -14.20
C LEU A 160 0.62 -1.03 -14.31
N THR A 161 1.25 -1.27 -15.44
CA THR A 161 1.86 -2.58 -15.76
C THR A 161 3.30 -2.43 -16.20
N VAL A 162 4.07 -3.49 -15.99
CA VAL A 162 5.42 -3.70 -16.53
C VAL A 162 5.49 -5.09 -17.14
N ASP A 163 6.40 -5.31 -18.10
CA ASP A 163 6.70 -6.65 -18.62
C ASP A 163 7.69 -7.37 -17.69
N PRO A 164 7.69 -8.72 -17.63
CA PRO A 164 8.60 -9.49 -16.79
C PRO A 164 10.09 -9.17 -17.02
N GLU A 165 10.45 -8.89 -18.25
CA GLU A 165 11.82 -8.59 -18.69
C GLU A 165 12.21 -7.11 -18.52
N GLU A 166 11.29 -6.25 -18.09
CA GLU A 166 11.63 -4.86 -17.82
C GLU A 166 12.48 -4.75 -16.54
N PRO A 167 13.45 -3.84 -16.52
CA PRO A 167 14.24 -3.57 -15.32
C PRO A 167 13.36 -3.14 -14.15
N ILE A 168 13.65 -3.61 -12.93
CA ILE A 168 12.87 -3.34 -11.71
C ILE A 168 12.66 -1.83 -11.43
N HIS A 169 13.60 -0.99 -11.85
CA HIS A 169 13.47 0.45 -11.66
C HIS A 169 12.28 1.06 -12.41
N MET A 170 11.81 0.43 -13.50
CA MET A 170 10.60 0.87 -14.19
C MET A 170 9.36 0.72 -13.29
N ALA A 171 9.26 -0.41 -12.58
CA ALA A 171 8.21 -0.61 -11.59
C ALA A 171 8.30 0.42 -10.46
N LEU A 172 9.50 0.70 -9.96
CA LEU A 172 9.75 1.68 -8.90
C LEU A 172 9.37 3.10 -9.34
N MET A 173 9.77 3.48 -10.56
CA MET A 173 9.41 4.77 -11.18
C MET A 173 7.89 4.91 -11.30
N LEU A 174 7.21 3.92 -11.89
CA LEU A 174 5.75 3.94 -12.04
C LEU A 174 5.04 4.07 -10.71
N MET A 175 5.49 3.36 -9.66
CA MET A 175 4.91 3.46 -8.33
C MET A 175 5.12 4.84 -7.71
N THR A 176 6.30 5.43 -7.87
CA THR A 176 6.65 6.74 -7.29
C THR A 176 5.89 7.86 -7.97
N ASP A 177 5.94 7.94 -9.30
CA ASP A 177 5.33 9.01 -10.10
C ASP A 177 3.80 9.03 -9.97
N ASN A 178 3.20 7.84 -9.90
CA ASN A 178 1.75 7.71 -9.77
C ASN A 178 1.29 7.58 -8.30
N LYS A 179 2.20 7.67 -7.34
CA LYS A 179 1.90 7.58 -5.88
C LYS A 179 1.14 6.32 -5.50
N VAL A 180 1.38 5.20 -6.18
CA VAL A 180 0.81 3.89 -5.89
C VAL A 180 1.81 2.98 -5.18
N SER A 181 1.36 1.89 -4.57
CA SER A 181 2.19 0.94 -3.83
C SER A 181 2.41 -0.37 -4.58
N ARG A 182 1.98 -0.47 -5.84
CA ARG A 182 2.10 -1.71 -6.64
C ARG A 182 1.95 -1.47 -8.12
N VAL A 183 2.51 -2.40 -8.89
CA VAL A 183 2.29 -2.56 -10.33
C VAL A 183 1.99 -4.02 -10.64
N VAL A 184 1.23 -4.28 -11.69
CA VAL A 184 0.96 -5.65 -12.16
C VAL A 184 1.97 -5.98 -13.25
N VAL A 185 2.58 -7.16 -13.16
CA VAL A 185 3.45 -7.67 -14.22
C VAL A 185 2.60 -8.47 -15.20
N THR A 186 2.66 -8.10 -16.47
CA THR A 186 1.80 -8.70 -17.50
C THR A 186 2.61 -9.26 -18.66
N ARG A 187 2.15 -10.40 -19.19
CA ARG A 187 2.63 -10.92 -20.47
C ARG A 187 1.42 -11.16 -21.38
N ASN A 188 1.43 -10.58 -22.57
CA ASN A 188 0.29 -10.63 -23.49
C ASN A 188 -1.02 -10.17 -22.81
N ARG A 189 -0.95 -9.10 -22.03
CA ARG A 189 -2.08 -8.52 -21.25
C ARG A 189 -2.63 -9.43 -20.14
N LYS A 190 -2.03 -10.59 -19.89
CA LYS A 190 -2.40 -11.48 -18.77
C LYS A 190 -1.54 -11.19 -17.57
N PRO A 191 -2.11 -11.10 -16.34
CA PRO A 191 -1.32 -10.88 -15.13
C PRO A 191 -0.50 -12.16 -14.83
N VAL A 192 0.83 -12.03 -14.83
CA VAL A 192 1.77 -13.11 -14.52
C VAL A 192 2.51 -12.87 -13.20
N GLY A 193 2.45 -11.66 -12.69
CA GLY A 193 3.06 -11.27 -11.42
C GLY A 193 2.50 -9.98 -10.86
N ILE A 194 2.90 -9.68 -9.63
CA ILE A 194 2.64 -8.40 -8.98
C ILE A 194 3.88 -7.98 -8.18
N ILE A 195 4.23 -6.70 -8.27
CA ILE A 195 5.31 -6.09 -7.49
C ILE A 195 4.70 -5.03 -6.59
N THR A 196 5.07 -5.05 -5.31
CA THR A 196 4.62 -4.08 -4.32
C THR A 196 5.81 -3.37 -3.67
N ALA A 197 5.55 -2.25 -2.99
CA ALA A 197 6.57 -1.54 -2.21
C ALA A 197 7.27 -2.47 -1.19
N ARG A 198 6.56 -3.46 -0.64
CA ARG A 198 7.12 -4.46 0.27
C ARG A 198 8.19 -5.33 -0.39
N ASP A 199 7.96 -5.74 -1.63
CA ASP A 199 8.87 -6.64 -2.35
C ASP A 199 10.21 -5.94 -2.68
N LEU A 200 10.24 -4.61 -2.61
CA LEU A 200 11.45 -3.79 -2.77
C LEU A 200 12.27 -3.64 -1.47
N LEU A 201 11.68 -3.87 -0.29
CA LEU A 201 12.38 -3.72 0.98
C LEU A 201 13.59 -4.67 1.14
N PRO A 202 13.51 -5.97 0.79
CA PRO A 202 14.67 -6.87 0.88
C PRO A 202 15.84 -6.41 0.02
N ILE A 203 15.56 -5.98 -1.21
CA ILE A 203 16.61 -5.58 -2.16
C ILE A 203 17.18 -4.18 -1.86
N SER A 204 16.53 -3.39 -1.00
CA SER A 204 16.98 -2.04 -0.64
C SER A 204 18.39 -1.99 -0.04
N LEU A 205 18.87 -3.06 0.60
CA LEU A 205 20.23 -3.13 1.11
C LEU A 205 21.29 -3.21 0.01
N LEU A 206 20.93 -3.79 -1.14
CA LEU A 206 21.85 -3.89 -2.28
C LEU A 206 22.04 -2.53 -2.96
N PHE A 207 21.10 -1.63 -2.75
CA PHE A 207 21.17 -0.28 -3.28
C PHE A 207 22.07 0.65 -2.42
N GLY A 208 22.18 0.42 -1.12
CA GLY A 208 22.91 1.28 -0.18
C GLY A 208 24.44 0.99 -0.06
N THR A 209 25.00 0.07 -0.85
CA THR A 209 26.40 -0.34 -0.73
C THR A 209 27.39 0.45 -1.63
N GLY A 210 27.08 1.71 -1.92
CA GLY A 210 28.07 2.69 -2.40
C GLY A 210 28.92 2.25 -3.60
N ILE A 211 28.30 1.79 -4.69
CA ILE A 211 29.00 1.64 -5.97
C ILE A 211 28.83 2.94 -6.75
N ASN A 212 29.94 3.62 -7.04
CA ASN A 212 30.05 4.90 -7.72
C ASN A 212 29.06 5.04 -8.88
N GLY A 213 28.20 6.06 -8.78
CA GLY A 213 27.17 6.36 -9.77
C GLY A 213 27.75 6.71 -11.14
N HIS A 214 27.43 5.95 -12.17
CA HIS A 214 27.61 6.37 -13.53
C HIS A 214 26.32 7.01 -14.07
N ARG A 215 26.44 8.21 -14.66
CA ARG A 215 25.38 8.85 -15.43
C ARG A 215 25.07 7.97 -16.63
N TRP A 216 23.85 7.48 -16.73
CA TRP A 216 23.39 6.78 -17.92
C TRP A 216 22.71 7.75 -18.87
N HIS A 217 23.21 7.84 -20.09
CA HIS A 217 22.48 8.42 -21.19
C HIS A 217 21.53 7.33 -21.73
N ILE A 218 20.22 7.63 -21.69
CA ILE A 218 19.27 6.88 -22.50
C ILE A 218 19.66 7.15 -23.96
N SER A 219 19.73 6.11 -24.78
CA SER A 219 20.16 6.21 -26.18
C SER A 219 19.46 7.38 -26.88
N GLU A 220 20.18 8.06 -27.79
CA GLU A 220 19.71 9.24 -28.55
C GLU A 220 18.45 9.00 -29.39
N GLN A 221 17.99 7.75 -29.49
CA GLN A 221 16.81 7.31 -30.24
C GLN A 221 15.51 7.26 -29.42
N ALA A 222 15.54 7.64 -28.11
CA ALA A 222 14.32 7.71 -27.30
C ALA A 222 13.56 9.01 -27.60
N GLU A 223 12.24 8.90 -27.76
CA GLU A 223 11.31 10.01 -28.01
C GLU A 223 11.54 11.21 -27.05
N PRO A 224 11.44 12.46 -27.53
CA PRO A 224 11.84 13.67 -26.79
C PRO A 224 11.14 13.91 -25.45
N ARG A 225 10.02 13.24 -25.18
CA ARG A 225 9.24 13.36 -23.94
C ARG A 225 9.77 12.54 -22.76
N ARG A 226 10.81 11.73 -22.94
CA ARG A 226 11.44 10.91 -21.89
C ARG A 226 12.88 11.35 -21.56
N ARG A 227 13.24 12.59 -21.83
CA ARG A 227 14.59 13.13 -21.56
C ARG A 227 14.83 13.59 -20.12
N GLU A 228 13.98 13.27 -19.16
CA GLU A 228 14.34 13.46 -17.78
C GLU A 228 15.45 12.47 -17.41
N GLN A 229 16.57 13.02 -16.95
CA GLN A 229 17.74 12.24 -16.52
C GLN A 229 17.37 11.43 -15.29
N ILE A 230 16.91 10.20 -15.50
CA ILE A 230 16.69 9.26 -14.39
C ILE A 230 18.07 8.81 -13.92
N LEU A 231 18.51 9.40 -12.81
CA LEU A 231 19.71 8.97 -12.11
C LEU A 231 19.42 7.61 -11.43
N ILE A 232 19.74 6.53 -12.09
CA ILE A 232 19.61 5.18 -11.53
C ILE A 232 21.01 4.76 -11.04
N PRO A 233 21.14 4.34 -9.78
CA PRO A 233 22.40 3.83 -9.26
C PRO A 233 22.92 2.71 -10.17
N SER A 234 24.16 2.84 -10.63
CA SER A 234 24.75 2.02 -11.69
C SER A 234 24.82 0.51 -11.38
N GLY A 235 24.83 0.14 -10.10
CA GLY A 235 24.91 -1.27 -9.69
C GLY A 235 23.60 -2.07 -9.85
N ILE A 236 22.46 -1.42 -9.97
CA ILE A 236 21.15 -2.08 -9.91
C ILE A 236 20.54 -2.31 -11.28
N LYS A 237 20.86 -1.48 -12.25
CA LYS A 237 20.33 -1.57 -13.62
C LYS A 237 20.58 -2.91 -14.28
N ALA A 238 21.71 -3.54 -13.95
CA ALA A 238 22.15 -4.77 -14.57
C ALA A 238 21.70 -6.04 -13.84
N ILE A 239 21.05 -5.94 -12.66
CA ILE A 239 20.94 -7.08 -11.76
C ILE A 239 19.51 -7.60 -11.63
N PHE A 240 18.48 -6.72 -11.61
CA PHE A 240 17.11 -7.18 -11.35
C PHE A 240 16.13 -6.74 -12.44
N LEU A 241 15.46 -7.74 -12.98
CA LEU A 241 14.27 -7.59 -13.81
C LEU A 241 13.01 -7.63 -12.93
N ALA A 242 11.89 -7.22 -13.47
CA ALA A 242 10.60 -7.31 -12.77
C ALA A 242 10.32 -8.77 -12.34
N MET A 243 10.65 -9.74 -13.17
CA MET A 243 10.46 -11.16 -12.86
C MET A 243 11.33 -11.67 -11.71
N ASP A 244 12.47 -11.05 -11.41
CA ASP A 244 13.34 -11.48 -10.30
C ASP A 244 12.76 -11.08 -8.93
N VAL A 245 11.82 -10.13 -8.91
CA VAL A 245 11.28 -9.52 -7.68
C VAL A 245 9.78 -9.75 -7.52
N MET A 246 9.05 -9.95 -8.62
CA MET A 246 7.60 -10.12 -8.59
C MET A 246 7.18 -11.35 -7.80
N LYS A 247 6.00 -11.30 -7.22
CA LYS A 247 5.29 -12.50 -6.79
C LYS A 247 4.61 -13.09 -8.01
N TYR A 248 5.02 -14.29 -8.37
CA TYR A 248 4.44 -15.05 -9.47
C TYR A 248 3.01 -15.48 -9.17
N ASP A 249 2.24 -15.78 -10.21
CA ASP A 249 0.89 -16.32 -10.15
C ASP A 249 0.00 -15.53 -9.17
N PRO A 250 -0.22 -14.24 -9.44
CA PRO A 250 -0.98 -13.41 -8.54
C PRO A 250 -2.41 -13.93 -8.45
N ILE A 251 -2.95 -13.93 -7.23
CA ILE A 251 -4.38 -14.20 -7.04
C ILE A 251 -5.16 -13.18 -7.85
N THR A 252 -6.05 -13.64 -8.71
CA THR A 252 -6.94 -12.82 -9.53
C THR A 252 -8.40 -12.98 -9.12
N ILE A 253 -9.24 -12.07 -9.53
CA ILE A 253 -10.69 -12.12 -9.35
C ILE A 253 -11.37 -11.66 -10.64
N THR A 254 -12.57 -12.16 -10.91
CA THR A 254 -13.32 -11.74 -12.10
C THR A 254 -14.07 -10.42 -11.85
N ASN A 255 -14.38 -9.70 -12.91
CA ASN A 255 -15.01 -8.39 -12.84
C ASN A 255 -16.48 -8.44 -12.33
N ASP A 256 -17.12 -9.59 -12.43
CA ASP A 256 -18.49 -9.87 -11.96
C ASP A 256 -18.55 -10.47 -10.54
N SER A 257 -17.39 -10.67 -9.90
CA SER A 257 -17.32 -11.09 -8.50
C SER A 257 -17.86 -10.02 -7.55
N ASP A 258 -18.27 -10.48 -6.37
CA ASP A 258 -18.73 -9.60 -5.29
C ASP A 258 -17.56 -8.89 -4.58
N LEU A 259 -17.78 -7.65 -4.17
CA LEU A 259 -16.78 -6.84 -3.48
C LEU A 259 -16.41 -7.45 -2.12
N SER A 260 -17.34 -8.14 -1.45
CA SER A 260 -17.08 -8.83 -0.19
C SER A 260 -16.15 -10.04 -0.40
N GLU A 261 -16.26 -10.73 -1.54
CA GLU A 261 -15.33 -11.80 -1.92
C GLU A 261 -13.90 -11.23 -2.09
N ALA A 262 -13.76 -10.09 -2.78
CA ALA A 262 -12.46 -9.41 -2.89
C ALA A 262 -11.90 -9.05 -1.52
N ALA A 263 -12.73 -8.56 -0.59
CA ALA A 263 -12.32 -8.27 0.78
C ALA A 263 -11.83 -9.51 1.52
N HIS A 264 -12.56 -10.63 1.43
CA HIS A 264 -12.17 -11.90 2.04
C HIS A 264 -10.85 -12.43 1.48
N ILE A 265 -10.67 -12.42 0.16
CA ILE A 265 -9.43 -12.82 -0.48
C ILE A 265 -8.26 -11.96 0.02
N MET A 266 -8.43 -10.64 0.11
CA MET A 266 -7.40 -9.73 0.60
C MET A 266 -7.00 -10.01 2.04
N MET A 267 -7.98 -10.28 2.91
CA MET A 267 -7.72 -10.52 4.34
C MET A 267 -7.10 -11.89 4.57
N ARG A 268 -7.64 -12.94 3.95
CA ARG A 268 -7.14 -14.32 4.07
C ARG A 268 -5.70 -14.46 3.59
N ASN A 269 -5.35 -13.80 2.48
CA ASN A 269 -4.02 -13.89 1.87
C ASN A 269 -3.08 -12.75 2.29
N ARG A 270 -3.51 -11.84 3.18
CA ARG A 270 -2.74 -10.68 3.64
C ARG A 270 -2.22 -9.80 2.51
N ILE A 271 -3.00 -9.66 1.45
CA ILE A 271 -2.73 -8.80 0.30
C ILE A 271 -3.60 -7.55 0.35
N SER A 272 -3.22 -6.53 -0.38
CA SER A 272 -3.91 -5.23 -0.36
C SER A 272 -4.42 -4.79 -1.74
N GLY A 273 -4.38 -5.70 -2.72
CA GLY A 273 -4.94 -5.50 -4.04
C GLY A 273 -4.86 -6.77 -4.86
N ILE A 274 -5.82 -6.94 -5.75
CA ILE A 274 -6.04 -8.12 -6.57
C ILE A 274 -6.23 -7.67 -8.01
N PRO A 275 -5.44 -8.16 -8.99
CA PRO A 275 -5.72 -7.95 -10.39
C PRO A 275 -7.09 -8.51 -10.76
N VAL A 276 -7.86 -7.74 -11.50
CA VAL A 276 -9.19 -8.13 -11.99
C VAL A 276 -9.06 -8.55 -13.44
N VAL A 277 -9.60 -9.70 -13.78
CA VAL A 277 -9.53 -10.28 -15.13
C VAL A 277 -10.92 -10.48 -15.72
N ASP A 278 -10.97 -10.55 -17.04
CA ASP A 278 -12.16 -10.99 -17.78
C ASP A 278 -12.20 -12.51 -17.98
N SER A 279 -13.16 -13.00 -18.76
CA SER A 279 -13.33 -14.44 -19.08
C SER A 279 -12.15 -15.07 -19.80
N ASP A 280 -11.34 -14.26 -20.51
CA ASP A 280 -10.17 -14.71 -21.28
C ASP A 280 -8.89 -14.61 -20.46
N ASN A 281 -9.02 -14.31 -19.15
CA ASN A 281 -7.91 -14.04 -18.22
C ASN A 281 -7.07 -12.82 -18.64
N ILE A 282 -7.68 -11.85 -19.33
CA ILE A 282 -7.05 -10.59 -19.70
C ILE A 282 -7.26 -9.58 -18.57
N LEU A 283 -6.21 -8.82 -18.25
CA LEU A 283 -6.26 -7.80 -17.20
C LEU A 283 -7.28 -6.71 -17.55
N ALA A 284 -8.34 -6.62 -16.75
CA ALA A 284 -9.43 -5.65 -16.90
C ALA A 284 -9.35 -4.50 -15.90
N GLY A 285 -8.67 -4.72 -14.76
CA GLY A 285 -8.57 -3.73 -13.69
C GLY A 285 -7.75 -4.21 -12.51
N ILE A 286 -7.77 -3.42 -11.45
CA ILE A 286 -7.25 -3.81 -10.14
C ILE A 286 -8.22 -3.35 -9.05
N ILE A 287 -8.52 -4.22 -8.10
CA ILE A 287 -9.32 -3.91 -6.92
C ILE A 287 -8.40 -3.87 -5.70
N THR A 288 -8.54 -2.84 -4.86
CA THR A 288 -7.67 -2.61 -3.71
C THR A 288 -8.46 -2.36 -2.43
N LYS A 289 -7.80 -2.39 -1.27
CA LYS A 289 -8.41 -1.99 0.01
C LYS A 289 -9.01 -0.57 -0.05
N THR A 290 -8.41 0.32 -0.83
CA THR A 290 -8.94 1.69 -1.03
C THR A 290 -10.31 1.68 -1.69
N ASP A 291 -10.55 0.79 -2.62
CA ASP A 291 -11.83 0.70 -3.34
C ASP A 291 -12.93 0.12 -2.44
N ILE A 292 -12.57 -0.82 -1.55
CA ILE A 292 -13.48 -1.35 -0.54
C ILE A 292 -13.89 -0.26 0.47
N ILE A 293 -12.93 0.54 0.95
CA ILE A 293 -13.27 1.62 1.88
C ILE A 293 -14.02 2.79 1.23
N LYS A 294 -13.93 2.98 -0.11
CA LYS A 294 -14.82 3.91 -0.82
C LYS A 294 -16.28 3.47 -0.68
N ARG A 295 -16.53 2.17 -0.81
CA ARG A 295 -17.88 1.61 -0.58
C ARG A 295 -18.34 1.81 0.86
N LEU A 296 -17.42 1.65 1.84
CA LEU A 296 -17.71 1.91 3.25
C LEU A 296 -18.04 3.38 3.55
N ALA A 297 -17.33 4.30 2.92
CA ALA A 297 -17.51 5.72 3.11
C ALA A 297 -18.75 6.27 2.42
N SER A 298 -19.26 5.58 1.38
CA SER A 298 -20.47 5.99 0.64
C SER A 298 -21.71 5.87 1.55
N ASP A 299 -22.57 6.86 1.45
CA ASP A 299 -23.86 6.85 2.13
C ASP A 299 -24.82 5.98 1.31
N ASN A 300 -25.14 4.82 1.81
CA ASN A 300 -26.36 4.06 1.45
C ASN A 300 -26.74 3.16 2.61
#